data_0b7ec6da4395ab10de747f3d9c3d9810
#
_entry.id   0b7ec6da4395ab10de747f3d9c3d9810
#
_cell.length_a   1.000
_cell.length_b   1.000
_cell.length_c   1.000
_cell.angle_alpha   90.00
_cell.angle_beta   90.00
_cell.angle_gamma   90.00
#
_symmetry.space_group_name_H-M   'P 1'
#
loop_
_entity.id
_entity.type
_entity.pdbx_description
1 polymer ?
#
loop_
_entity_poly.entity_id
_entity_poly.type
_entity_poly.pdbx_seq_one_letter_code
_entity_poly.pdbx_strand_id
1 'polypeptide(L)'
;ALAKKVFVKERLSVDLTSGKEGLKPLENGLSRLIDRLPDSEEEKLLKPEYSMKPIVGNEGFKTAGKVQYVARVGNSSEKGIAYNGVNKVLKTILGYDYLWNEVRVKGGAYGVMCAFTDLGNGYMVSYRDPNLAETNEVFEKVPAYLEAFDADERDMMKYIIGTVSELDTPLTPRAEGRRSSQAWLTDITFEQIQKERDEVLSADCEQVREAAKMVSVVLHDGYICAIGSEGKVEDAKELFNEIRVLN
;
A
#
# COMPACT_ATOMS: atom_id res chain seq x y z
N ALA A 1 14.46 -32.39 1.47
CA ALA A 1 13.20 -32.46 2.22
C ALA A 1 12.21 -31.37 1.79
N LEU A 2 12.57 -30.06 1.82
CA LEU A 2 11.66 -28.95 1.51
C LEU A 2 11.15 -28.99 0.06
N ALA A 3 12.03 -29.24 -0.93
CA ALA A 3 11.64 -29.31 -2.35
C ALA A 3 10.52 -30.33 -2.62
N LYS A 4 10.54 -31.50 -1.96
CA LYS A 4 9.50 -32.51 -2.08
C LYS A 4 8.14 -32.08 -1.52
N LYS A 5 8.13 -31.11 -0.61
CA LYS A 5 6.89 -30.55 -0.03
C LYS A 5 6.34 -29.40 -0.84
N VAL A 6 7.20 -28.66 -1.55
CA VAL A 6 6.83 -27.45 -2.29
C VAL A 6 6.48 -27.77 -3.75
N PHE A 7 7.29 -28.59 -4.41
CA PHE A 7 7.11 -28.92 -5.84
C PHE A 7 6.25 -30.17 -6.01
N VAL A 8 4.97 -30.04 -5.75
CA VAL A 8 3.93 -31.07 -5.91
C VAL A 8 2.80 -30.52 -6.79
N LYS A 9 2.05 -31.42 -7.43
CA LYS A 9 0.97 -31.02 -8.36
C LYS A 9 -0.07 -30.12 -7.70
N GLU A 10 -0.47 -30.43 -6.48
CA GLU A 10 -1.53 -29.76 -5.73
C GLU A 10 -1.17 -28.33 -5.32
N ARG A 11 0.13 -27.97 -5.38
CA ARG A 11 0.61 -26.61 -5.10
C ARG A 11 0.95 -25.81 -6.35
N LEU A 12 0.76 -26.40 -7.53
CA LEU A 12 1.03 -25.73 -8.80
C LEU A 12 -0.14 -24.80 -9.17
N SER A 13 0.14 -23.53 -9.30
CA SER A 13 -0.73 -22.57 -9.96
C SER A 13 -0.02 -22.05 -11.21
N VAL A 14 -0.74 -21.98 -12.31
CA VAL A 14 -0.19 -21.55 -13.60
C VAL A 14 -1.05 -20.45 -14.20
N ASP A 15 -0.40 -19.35 -14.52
CA ASP A 15 -1.00 -18.25 -15.27
C ASP A 15 -0.40 -18.21 -16.69
N LEU A 16 -1.28 -18.21 -17.69
CA LEU A 16 -0.91 -18.18 -19.11
C LEU A 16 -1.59 -16.99 -19.78
N THR A 17 -0.78 -16.04 -20.24
CA THR A 17 -1.24 -14.93 -21.06
C THR A 17 -0.68 -15.07 -22.47
N SER A 18 -1.53 -15.35 -23.46
CA SER A 18 -1.12 -15.55 -24.83
C SER A 18 -2.26 -15.26 -25.81
N GLY A 19 -1.93 -15.04 -27.09
CA GLY A 19 -2.91 -15.15 -28.17
C GLY A 19 -3.38 -16.59 -28.36
N LYS A 20 -4.52 -16.78 -29.06
CA LYS A 20 -5.16 -18.09 -29.27
C LYS A 20 -4.20 -19.15 -29.84
N GLU A 21 -3.30 -18.76 -30.73
CA GLU A 21 -2.33 -19.67 -31.37
C GLU A 21 -1.23 -20.13 -30.40
N GLY A 22 -0.89 -19.31 -29.39
CA GLY A 22 0.14 -19.64 -28.40
C GLY A 22 -0.35 -20.53 -27.26
N LEU A 23 -1.65 -20.59 -26.98
CA LEU A 23 -2.19 -21.37 -25.86
C LEU A 23 -1.96 -22.87 -26.03
N LYS A 24 -2.25 -23.42 -27.20
CA LYS A 24 -2.18 -24.88 -27.47
C LYS A 24 -0.79 -25.49 -27.26
N PRO A 25 0.33 -24.91 -27.75
CA PRO A 25 1.67 -25.37 -27.43
C PRO A 25 2.01 -25.27 -25.93
N LEU A 26 1.51 -24.22 -25.24
CA LEU A 26 1.73 -24.03 -23.80
C LEU A 26 0.99 -25.09 -22.99
N GLU A 27 -0.25 -25.42 -23.32
CA GLU A 27 -1.03 -26.48 -22.69
C GLU A 27 -0.31 -27.84 -22.79
N ASN A 28 0.24 -28.19 -23.97
CA ASN A 28 1.00 -29.40 -24.15
C ASN A 28 2.31 -29.44 -23.33
N GLY A 29 2.98 -28.28 -23.19
CA GLY A 29 4.16 -28.13 -22.35
C GLY A 29 3.83 -28.26 -20.86
N LEU A 30 2.71 -27.68 -20.46
CA LEU A 30 2.22 -27.71 -19.09
C LEU A 30 1.82 -29.12 -18.67
N SER A 31 1.10 -29.87 -19.53
CA SER A 31 0.76 -31.28 -19.26
C SER A 31 2.00 -32.13 -18.98
N ARG A 32 3.07 -31.96 -19.77
CA ARG A 32 4.34 -32.67 -19.55
C ARG A 32 5.03 -32.26 -18.24
N LEU A 33 4.89 -31.01 -17.82
CA LEU A 33 5.41 -30.54 -16.52
C LEU A 33 4.64 -31.18 -15.37
N ILE A 34 3.31 -31.14 -15.43
CA ILE A 34 2.42 -31.70 -14.41
C ILE A 34 2.68 -33.21 -14.25
N ASP A 35 2.82 -33.96 -15.36
CA ASP A 35 3.12 -35.40 -15.34
C ASP A 35 4.43 -35.75 -14.65
N ARG A 36 5.38 -34.81 -14.56
CA ARG A 36 6.68 -35.00 -13.92
C ARG A 36 6.71 -34.57 -12.45
N LEU A 37 5.71 -33.82 -12.01
CA LEU A 37 5.62 -33.43 -10.61
C LEU A 37 5.09 -34.60 -9.78
N PRO A 38 5.64 -34.84 -8.59
CA PRO A 38 5.07 -35.81 -7.66
C PRO A 38 3.72 -35.34 -7.14
N ASP A 39 2.88 -36.27 -6.77
CA ASP A 39 1.70 -36.01 -5.97
C ASP A 39 2.12 -35.67 -4.54
N SER A 40 1.29 -34.93 -3.81
CA SER A 40 1.55 -34.62 -2.40
C SER A 40 1.44 -35.89 -1.54
N GLU A 41 2.39 -36.09 -0.64
CA GLU A 41 2.32 -37.13 0.38
C GLU A 41 1.36 -36.73 1.54
N GLU A 42 0.87 -35.50 1.56
CA GLU A 42 -0.02 -34.96 2.56
C GLU A 42 -1.48 -35.03 2.08
N GLU A 43 -2.37 -35.70 2.80
CA GLU A 43 -3.81 -35.82 2.49
C GLU A 43 -4.52 -34.45 2.43
N LYS A 44 -4.02 -33.46 3.16
CA LYS A 44 -4.44 -32.05 3.09
C LYS A 44 -3.20 -31.17 3.13
N LEU A 45 -3.14 -30.20 2.21
CA LEU A 45 -2.19 -29.10 2.31
C LEU A 45 -2.55 -28.27 3.55
N LEU A 46 -1.91 -28.59 4.66
CA LEU A 46 -2.11 -27.85 5.90
C LEU A 46 -1.70 -26.39 5.68
N LYS A 47 -2.57 -25.45 6.01
CA LYS A 47 -2.16 -24.05 6.16
C LYS A 47 -1.32 -24.00 7.44
N PRO A 48 -0.02 -23.67 7.36
CA PRO A 48 0.80 -23.59 8.55
C PRO A 48 0.26 -22.48 9.45
N GLU A 49 0.02 -22.80 10.71
CA GLU A 49 -0.22 -21.78 11.72
C GLU A 49 1.12 -21.21 12.15
N TYR A 50 1.35 -19.95 11.81
CA TYR A 50 2.52 -19.21 12.26
C TYR A 50 2.16 -18.42 13.51
N SER A 51 2.73 -18.81 14.65
CA SER A 51 2.71 -17.98 15.85
C SER A 51 3.92 -17.04 15.79
N MET A 52 3.80 -15.95 15.05
CA MET A 52 4.77 -14.87 15.10
C MET A 52 4.32 -13.84 16.13
N LYS A 53 5.22 -13.48 17.05
CA LYS A 53 5.02 -12.29 17.88
C LYS A 53 5.56 -11.11 17.08
N PRO A 54 4.71 -10.22 16.57
CA PRO A 54 5.20 -9.02 15.91
C PRO A 54 6.00 -8.20 16.92
N ILE A 55 7.13 -7.67 16.49
CA ILE A 55 7.80 -6.58 17.21
C ILE A 55 6.97 -5.35 16.91
N VAL A 56 6.33 -4.81 17.93
CA VAL A 56 5.36 -3.74 17.82
C VAL A 56 5.94 -2.53 18.52
N GLY A 57 6.23 -1.47 17.78
CA GLY A 57 6.78 -0.25 18.37
C GLY A 57 7.28 0.75 17.33
N ASN A 58 7.54 1.95 17.81
CA ASN A 58 8.14 3.01 17.04
C ASN A 58 9.66 2.81 16.98
N GLU A 59 10.25 2.79 15.80
CA GLU A 59 11.66 2.48 15.61
C GLU A 59 12.41 3.60 14.89
N GLY A 60 13.57 3.97 15.44
CA GLY A 60 14.52 4.90 14.83
C GLY A 60 15.82 4.19 14.42
N PHE A 61 16.27 4.41 13.19
CA PHE A 61 17.51 3.82 12.70
C PHE A 61 18.51 4.92 12.34
N LYS A 62 19.64 4.94 13.03
CA LYS A 62 20.76 5.86 12.78
C LYS A 62 21.63 5.35 11.65
N THR A 63 21.99 6.25 10.72
CA THR A 63 22.91 5.97 9.62
C THR A 63 23.93 7.10 9.48
N ALA A 64 24.99 6.86 8.72
CA ALA A 64 25.94 7.90 8.32
C ALA A 64 25.39 8.86 7.23
N GLY A 65 24.18 8.60 6.72
CA GLY A 65 23.51 9.43 5.72
C GLY A 65 23.09 10.80 6.27
N LYS A 66 22.88 11.76 5.38
CA LYS A 66 22.46 13.13 5.74
C LYS A 66 20.97 13.37 5.51
N VAL A 67 20.28 12.42 4.91
CA VAL A 67 18.84 12.51 4.58
C VAL A 67 18.06 11.50 5.40
N GLN A 68 16.80 11.83 5.63
CA GLN A 68 15.89 11.00 6.40
C GLN A 68 14.88 10.30 5.48
N TYR A 69 14.32 9.22 5.98
CA TYR A 69 13.17 8.50 5.47
C TYR A 69 12.22 8.35 6.65
N VAL A 70 11.09 9.03 6.60
CA VAL A 70 10.13 9.03 7.70
C VAL A 70 8.87 8.32 7.24
N ALA A 71 8.47 7.28 7.94
CA ALA A 71 7.29 6.49 7.62
C ALA A 71 6.31 6.44 8.80
N ARG A 72 5.04 6.72 8.54
CA ARG A 72 3.90 6.43 9.42
C ARG A 72 3.09 5.32 8.77
N VAL A 73 2.70 4.33 9.55
CA VAL A 73 1.92 3.18 9.06
C VAL A 73 0.92 2.73 10.11
N GLY A 74 -0.25 2.30 9.68
CA GLY A 74 -1.26 1.72 10.55
C GLY A 74 -2.30 0.93 9.77
N ASN A 75 -3.25 0.32 10.49
CA ASN A 75 -4.33 -0.44 9.89
C ASN A 75 -5.68 0.01 10.47
N SER A 76 -6.56 0.48 9.60
CA SER A 76 -7.89 0.97 9.97
C SER A 76 -8.92 -0.16 10.10
N SER A 77 -8.72 -1.29 9.42
CA SER A 77 -9.65 -2.42 9.48
C SER A 77 -9.66 -3.10 10.83
N GLU A 78 -8.55 -3.07 11.57
CA GLU A 78 -8.46 -3.58 12.95
C GLU A 78 -9.38 -2.82 13.92
N LYS A 79 -9.78 -1.61 13.56
CA LYS A 79 -10.74 -0.75 14.29
C LYS A 79 -12.14 -0.78 13.68
N GLY A 80 -12.40 -1.69 12.77
CA GLY A 80 -13.71 -1.85 12.13
C GLY A 80 -14.05 -0.79 11.09
N ILE A 81 -13.08 -0.01 10.61
CA ILE A 81 -13.30 0.98 9.55
C ILE A 81 -13.13 0.30 8.20
N ALA A 82 -14.22 0.23 7.45
CA ALA A 82 -14.24 -0.38 6.12
C ALA A 82 -13.51 0.50 5.08
N TYR A 83 -12.87 -0.16 4.13
CA TYR A 83 -12.32 0.49 2.94
C TYR A 83 -13.44 0.99 2.01
N ASN A 84 -13.18 2.12 1.35
CA ASN A 84 -14.04 2.74 0.36
C ASN A 84 -13.18 3.30 -0.78
N GLY A 85 -13.70 3.37 -2.01
CA GLY A 85 -13.01 3.93 -3.17
C GLY A 85 -12.55 5.38 -2.98
N VAL A 86 -13.20 6.16 -2.11
CA VAL A 86 -12.76 7.52 -1.71
C VAL A 86 -11.32 7.50 -1.16
N ASN A 87 -10.84 6.41 -0.58
CA ASN A 87 -9.48 6.29 -0.09
C ASN A 87 -8.43 6.45 -1.22
N LYS A 88 -8.78 6.11 -2.46
CA LYS A 88 -7.92 6.39 -3.63
C LYS A 88 -7.92 7.88 -4.00
N VAL A 89 -9.06 8.54 -3.84
CA VAL A 89 -9.18 10.00 -4.05
C VAL A 89 -8.36 10.75 -3.00
N LEU A 90 -8.37 10.29 -1.74
CA LEU A 90 -7.51 10.85 -0.68
C LEU A 90 -6.03 10.77 -1.04
N LYS A 91 -5.57 9.65 -1.61
CA LYS A 91 -4.18 9.52 -2.08
C LYS A 91 -3.85 10.62 -3.10
N THR A 92 -4.77 10.90 -4.01
CA THR A 92 -4.59 11.95 -5.03
C THR A 92 -4.58 13.33 -4.39
N ILE A 93 -5.55 13.66 -3.54
CA ILE A 93 -5.62 14.95 -2.84
C ILE A 93 -4.34 15.19 -2.03
N LEU A 94 -4.01 14.25 -1.13
CA LEU A 94 -2.86 14.40 -0.25
C LEU A 94 -1.54 14.44 -1.02
N GLY A 95 -1.41 13.60 -2.06
CA GLY A 95 -0.19 13.47 -2.85
C GLY A 95 0.10 14.67 -3.77
N TYR A 96 -0.92 15.36 -4.25
CA TYR A 96 -0.74 16.51 -5.15
C TYR A 96 -0.92 17.86 -4.47
N ASP A 97 -1.56 17.92 -3.33
CA ASP A 97 -1.82 19.17 -2.62
C ASP A 97 -1.10 19.23 -1.28
N TYR A 98 -1.66 18.66 -0.22
CA TYR A 98 -1.17 18.86 1.14
C TYR A 98 0.27 18.36 1.34
N LEU A 99 0.52 17.06 1.13
CA LEU A 99 1.85 16.49 1.37
C LEU A 99 2.89 17.02 0.41
N TRP A 100 2.51 17.26 -0.84
CA TRP A 100 3.42 17.86 -1.82
C TRP A 100 3.88 19.25 -1.38
N ASN A 101 2.95 20.10 -0.97
CA ASN A 101 3.27 21.45 -0.56
C ASN A 101 4.04 21.50 0.75
N GLU A 102 3.60 20.77 1.77
CA GLU A 102 4.19 20.87 3.10
C GLU A 102 5.53 20.12 3.22
N VAL A 103 5.60 18.89 2.72
CA VAL A 103 6.78 18.03 2.89
C VAL A 103 7.82 18.27 1.79
N ARG A 104 7.38 18.40 0.52
CA ARG A 104 8.33 18.55 -0.59
C ARG A 104 8.66 20.01 -0.87
N VAL A 105 7.68 20.88 -1.13
CA VAL A 105 7.94 22.27 -1.55
C VAL A 105 8.50 23.09 -0.41
N LYS A 106 7.85 23.07 0.75
CA LYS A 106 8.29 23.82 1.94
C LYS A 106 9.36 23.08 2.73
N GLY A 107 9.18 21.78 2.93
CA GLY A 107 10.09 20.94 3.72
C GLY A 107 11.38 20.55 3.00
N GLY A 108 11.41 20.56 1.67
CA GLY A 108 12.61 20.25 0.87
C GLY A 108 12.87 18.75 0.67
N ALA A 109 11.93 17.87 1.01
CA ALA A 109 12.05 16.45 0.72
C ALA A 109 12.08 16.18 -0.79
N TYR A 110 12.83 15.16 -1.22
CA TYR A 110 12.85 14.77 -2.63
C TYR A 110 11.49 14.21 -3.09
N GLY A 111 10.79 13.50 -2.21
CA GLY A 111 9.46 12.97 -2.48
C GLY A 111 8.69 12.65 -1.22
N VAL A 112 7.38 12.56 -1.37
CA VAL A 112 6.45 12.11 -0.33
C VAL A 112 5.37 11.27 -0.98
N MET A 113 4.91 10.24 -0.29
CA MET A 113 3.93 9.28 -0.78
C MET A 113 2.95 8.92 0.33
N CYS A 114 1.71 8.62 -0.04
CA CYS A 114 0.74 7.98 0.83
C CYS A 114 -0.07 6.95 0.05
N ALA A 115 -0.62 5.97 0.74
CA ALA A 115 -1.63 5.08 0.18
C ALA A 115 -2.49 4.49 1.29
N PHE A 116 -3.71 4.09 0.92
CA PHE A 116 -4.67 3.41 1.77
C PHE A 116 -5.22 2.23 0.98
N THR A 117 -5.08 1.01 1.51
CA THR A 117 -5.40 -0.23 0.79
C THR A 117 -6.72 -0.83 1.25
N ASP A 118 -7.27 -1.71 0.43
CA ASP A 118 -8.48 -2.50 0.71
C ASP A 118 -8.34 -3.44 1.93
N LEU A 119 -7.11 -3.77 2.32
CA LEU A 119 -6.80 -4.50 3.55
C LEU A 119 -6.78 -3.61 4.81
N GLY A 120 -7.11 -2.31 4.67
CA GLY A 120 -7.09 -1.33 5.74
C GLY A 120 -5.72 -0.75 6.07
N ASN A 121 -4.66 -1.21 5.40
CA ASN A 121 -3.33 -0.64 5.61
C ASN A 121 -3.26 0.77 5.02
N GLY A 122 -2.78 1.71 5.82
CA GLY A 122 -2.47 3.07 5.39
C GLY A 122 -1.03 3.43 5.73
N TYR A 123 -0.40 4.23 4.87
CA TYR A 123 0.93 4.76 5.15
C TYR A 123 1.15 6.15 4.56
N MET A 124 2.07 6.88 5.18
CA MET A 124 2.67 8.10 4.66
C MET A 124 4.19 7.99 4.80
N VAL A 125 4.93 8.32 3.74
CA VAL A 125 6.40 8.15 3.71
C VAL A 125 7.04 9.34 3.04
N SER A 126 8.06 9.94 3.68
CA SER A 126 8.97 10.88 3.02
C SER A 126 10.23 10.18 2.54
N TYR A 127 10.79 10.70 1.46
CA TYR A 127 11.94 10.13 0.78
C TYR A 127 13.03 11.17 0.57
N ARG A 128 14.26 10.87 1.05
CA ARG A 128 15.39 11.82 1.02
C ARG A 128 15.00 13.18 1.58
N ASP A 129 14.55 13.16 2.80
CA ASP A 129 14.00 14.31 3.52
C ASP A 129 15.09 14.97 4.37
N PRO A 130 15.28 16.30 4.34
CA PRO A 130 16.18 16.96 5.28
C PRO A 130 15.62 17.01 6.70
N ASN A 131 14.32 16.77 6.88
CA ASN A 131 13.60 16.87 8.14
C ASN A 131 13.15 15.49 8.64
N LEU A 132 12.93 15.36 9.96
CA LEU A 132 12.35 14.17 10.59
C LEU A 132 11.15 14.55 11.45
N ALA A 133 11.37 15.27 12.53
CA ALA A 133 10.32 15.64 13.46
C ALA A 133 9.27 16.55 12.79
N GLU A 134 9.72 17.53 12.03
CA GLU A 134 8.88 18.47 11.30
C GLU A 134 8.01 17.76 10.26
N THR A 135 8.55 16.77 9.56
CA THR A 135 7.78 15.95 8.62
C THR A 135 6.77 15.06 9.33
N ASN A 136 7.12 14.49 10.48
CA ASN A 136 6.16 13.76 11.29
C ASN A 136 5.00 14.66 11.74
N GLU A 137 5.29 15.90 12.17
CA GLU A 137 4.24 16.87 12.53
C GLU A 137 3.30 17.19 11.35
N VAL A 138 3.83 17.25 10.10
CA VAL A 138 3.00 17.44 8.91
C VAL A 138 2.08 16.24 8.74
N PHE A 139 2.57 15.00 8.90
CA PHE A 139 1.73 13.81 8.81
C PHE A 139 0.63 13.81 9.89
N GLU A 140 0.94 14.18 11.12
CA GLU A 140 -0.03 14.23 12.22
C GLU A 140 -1.15 15.26 12.00
N LYS A 141 -0.90 16.30 11.19
CA LYS A 141 -1.91 17.33 10.84
C LYS A 141 -2.82 16.92 9.66
N VAL A 142 -2.57 15.79 8.99
CA VAL A 142 -3.40 15.35 7.85
C VAL A 142 -4.88 15.17 8.23
N PRO A 143 -5.25 14.55 9.35
CA PRO A 143 -6.66 14.46 9.72
C PRO A 143 -7.35 15.81 9.81
N ALA A 144 -6.72 16.79 10.46
CA ALA A 144 -7.27 18.15 10.58
C ALA A 144 -7.39 18.87 9.23
N TYR A 145 -6.43 18.63 8.32
CA TYR A 145 -6.55 19.13 6.94
C TYR A 145 -7.75 18.53 6.22
N LEU A 146 -7.97 17.22 6.36
CA LEU A 146 -9.11 16.54 5.74
C LEU A 146 -10.45 16.96 6.36
N GLU A 147 -10.54 17.13 7.67
CA GLU A 147 -11.75 17.65 8.36
C GLU A 147 -12.15 19.03 7.85
N ALA A 148 -11.16 19.87 7.53
CA ALA A 148 -11.36 21.20 6.97
C ALA A 148 -11.38 21.25 5.44
N PHE A 149 -11.32 20.06 4.77
CA PHE A 149 -11.23 20.00 3.32
C PHE A 149 -12.46 20.64 2.66
N ASP A 150 -12.21 21.59 1.77
CA ASP A 150 -13.20 22.22 0.94
C ASP A 150 -12.61 22.42 -0.46
N ALA A 151 -13.37 22.07 -1.48
CA ALA A 151 -13.00 22.19 -2.87
C ALA A 151 -14.24 22.53 -3.71
N ASP A 152 -14.11 23.39 -4.68
CA ASP A 152 -15.18 23.59 -5.63
C ASP A 152 -15.35 22.38 -6.56
N GLU A 153 -16.47 22.35 -7.30
CA GLU A 153 -16.81 21.24 -8.20
C GLU A 153 -15.70 20.97 -9.23
N ARG A 154 -15.02 22.00 -9.70
CA ARG A 154 -13.95 21.89 -10.68
C ARG A 154 -12.71 21.23 -10.07
N ASP A 155 -12.33 21.60 -8.88
CA ASP A 155 -11.15 21.06 -8.19
C ASP A 155 -11.43 19.62 -7.75
N MET A 156 -12.63 19.34 -7.23
CA MET A 156 -13.04 17.98 -6.93
C MET A 156 -12.99 17.07 -8.15
N MET A 157 -13.48 17.56 -9.29
CA MET A 157 -13.40 16.84 -10.56
C MET A 157 -11.96 16.54 -11.01
N LYS A 158 -11.00 17.43 -10.77
CA LYS A 158 -9.57 17.17 -11.06
C LYS A 158 -9.03 16.01 -10.22
N TYR A 159 -9.36 15.93 -8.94
CA TYR A 159 -8.92 14.83 -8.08
C TYR A 159 -9.53 13.51 -8.53
N ILE A 160 -10.82 13.50 -8.88
CA ILE A 160 -11.50 12.31 -9.39
C ILE A 160 -10.86 11.85 -10.71
N ILE A 161 -10.67 12.76 -11.68
CA ILE A 161 -10.03 12.44 -12.97
C ILE A 161 -8.61 11.92 -12.75
N GLY A 162 -7.82 12.56 -11.89
CA GLY A 162 -6.48 12.11 -11.54
C GLY A 162 -6.48 10.68 -11.00
N THR A 163 -7.42 10.37 -10.12
CA THR A 163 -7.59 9.02 -9.55
C THR A 163 -8.02 7.99 -10.59
N VAL A 164 -9.02 8.33 -11.41
CA VAL A 164 -9.49 7.43 -12.49
C VAL A 164 -8.41 7.17 -13.52
N SER A 165 -7.57 8.17 -13.83
CA SER A 165 -6.45 8.00 -14.75
C SER A 165 -5.44 6.95 -14.29
N GLU A 166 -5.24 6.79 -12.98
CA GLU A 166 -4.42 5.70 -12.43
C GLU A 166 -5.14 4.33 -12.56
N LEU A 167 -6.45 4.27 -12.34
CA LEU A 167 -7.24 3.04 -12.45
C LEU A 167 -7.33 2.54 -13.90
N ASP A 168 -7.46 3.45 -14.84
CA ASP A 168 -7.67 3.18 -16.26
C ASP A 168 -6.38 3.24 -17.09
N THR A 169 -5.22 3.17 -16.45
CA THR A 169 -3.95 3.13 -17.19
C THR A 169 -3.95 1.98 -18.20
N PRO A 170 -3.73 2.27 -19.52
CA PRO A 170 -3.68 1.23 -20.53
C PRO A 170 -2.63 0.16 -20.20
N LEU A 171 -3.06 -1.10 -20.19
CA LEU A 171 -2.21 -2.23 -19.87
C LEU A 171 -1.75 -2.96 -21.14
N THR A 172 -0.51 -3.47 -21.11
CA THR A 172 -0.09 -4.45 -22.11
C THR A 172 -0.80 -5.79 -21.83
N PRO A 173 -0.96 -6.68 -22.82
CA PRO A 173 -1.59 -7.99 -22.61
C PRO A 173 -0.99 -8.77 -21.44
N ARG A 174 0.33 -8.70 -21.25
CA ARG A 174 1.02 -9.30 -20.09
C ARG A 174 0.57 -8.69 -18.78
N ALA A 175 0.42 -7.37 -18.71
CA ALA A 175 -0.01 -6.67 -17.51
C ALA A 175 -1.48 -6.95 -17.18
N GLU A 176 -2.34 -7.09 -18.20
CA GLU A 176 -3.74 -7.50 -18.03
C GLU A 176 -3.84 -8.91 -17.47
N GLY A 177 -3.09 -9.87 -18.04
CA GLY A 177 -3.03 -11.22 -17.51
C GLY A 177 -2.57 -11.26 -16.06
N ARG A 178 -1.50 -10.54 -15.73
CA ARG A 178 -1.02 -10.44 -14.35
C ARG A 178 -2.06 -9.83 -13.39
N ARG A 179 -2.77 -8.78 -13.81
CA ARG A 179 -3.85 -8.17 -13.02
C ARG A 179 -4.98 -9.16 -12.76
N SER A 180 -5.39 -9.90 -13.81
CA SER A 180 -6.41 -10.94 -13.72
C SER A 180 -6.01 -12.07 -12.77
N SER A 181 -4.77 -12.57 -12.90
CA SER A 181 -4.25 -13.62 -12.00
C SER A 181 -4.18 -13.15 -10.56
N GLN A 182 -3.76 -11.91 -10.33
CA GLN A 182 -3.72 -11.34 -8.99
C GLN A 182 -5.12 -11.24 -8.39
N ALA A 183 -6.11 -10.75 -9.14
CA ALA A 183 -7.50 -10.67 -8.70
C ALA A 183 -8.05 -12.07 -8.35
N TRP A 184 -7.75 -13.07 -9.19
CA TRP A 184 -8.14 -14.46 -8.92
C TRP A 184 -7.49 -15.03 -7.65
N LEU A 185 -6.19 -14.77 -7.42
CA LEU A 185 -5.46 -15.24 -6.23
C LEU A 185 -5.94 -14.59 -4.92
N THR A 186 -6.51 -13.39 -5.01
CA THR A 186 -6.98 -12.61 -3.87
C THR A 186 -8.50 -12.59 -3.73
N ASP A 187 -9.21 -13.40 -4.53
CA ASP A 187 -10.69 -13.47 -4.56
C ASP A 187 -11.37 -12.10 -4.80
N ILE A 188 -10.69 -11.19 -5.52
CA ILE A 188 -11.26 -9.90 -5.90
C ILE A 188 -12.14 -10.10 -7.15
N THR A 189 -13.44 -9.81 -7.02
CA THR A 189 -14.40 -9.96 -8.10
C THR A 189 -14.51 -8.71 -8.98
N PHE A 190 -15.08 -8.87 -10.18
CA PHE A 190 -15.34 -7.73 -11.05
C PHE A 190 -16.31 -6.73 -10.43
N GLU A 191 -17.30 -7.20 -9.68
CA GLU A 191 -18.27 -6.37 -8.97
C GLU A 191 -17.61 -5.50 -7.91
N GLN A 192 -16.59 -6.03 -7.20
CA GLN A 192 -15.80 -5.26 -6.23
C GLN A 192 -14.98 -4.17 -6.92
N ILE A 193 -14.35 -4.49 -8.05
CA ILE A 193 -13.60 -3.52 -8.86
C ILE A 193 -14.51 -2.41 -9.37
N GLN A 194 -15.70 -2.79 -9.87
CA GLN A 194 -16.69 -1.82 -10.38
C GLN A 194 -17.23 -0.94 -9.25
N LYS A 195 -17.55 -1.53 -8.10
CA LYS A 195 -18.00 -0.79 -6.93
C LYS A 195 -16.97 0.26 -6.50
N GLU A 196 -15.69 -0.12 -6.37
CA GLU A 196 -14.61 0.82 -6.04
C GLU A 196 -14.55 1.98 -7.04
N ARG A 197 -14.70 1.67 -8.34
CA ARG A 197 -14.73 2.67 -9.39
C ARG A 197 -15.90 3.64 -9.26
N ASP A 198 -17.09 3.11 -8.97
CA ASP A 198 -18.30 3.93 -8.79
C ASP A 198 -18.17 4.85 -7.57
N GLU A 199 -17.59 4.35 -6.49
CA GLU A 199 -17.27 5.12 -5.27
C GLU A 199 -16.25 6.25 -5.57
N VAL A 200 -15.22 6.00 -6.40
CA VAL A 200 -14.28 7.04 -6.84
C VAL A 200 -15.00 8.10 -7.68
N LEU A 201 -15.86 7.70 -8.62
CA LEU A 201 -16.58 8.61 -9.50
C LEU A 201 -17.61 9.48 -8.77
N SER A 202 -18.16 8.98 -7.68
CA SER A 202 -19.16 9.68 -6.86
C SER A 202 -18.55 10.40 -5.63
N ALA A 203 -17.23 10.45 -5.52
CA ALA A 203 -16.56 11.08 -4.39
C ALA A 203 -16.87 12.58 -4.30
N ASP A 204 -17.12 13.06 -3.08
CA ASP A 204 -17.39 14.44 -2.77
C ASP A 204 -16.61 14.94 -1.53
N CYS A 205 -16.73 16.23 -1.24
CA CYS A 205 -16.03 16.85 -0.11
C CYS A 205 -16.48 16.30 1.25
N GLU A 206 -17.74 15.90 1.39
CA GLU A 206 -18.24 15.33 2.66
C GLU A 206 -17.60 13.99 2.95
N GLN A 207 -17.56 13.11 1.95
CA GLN A 207 -16.89 11.81 2.05
C GLN A 207 -15.37 11.94 2.31
N VAL A 208 -14.73 12.96 1.72
CA VAL A 208 -13.31 13.26 2.00
C VAL A 208 -13.13 13.67 3.47
N ARG A 209 -14.01 14.52 4.01
CA ARG A 209 -13.98 14.91 5.43
C ARG A 209 -14.24 13.72 6.37
N GLU A 210 -15.20 12.88 6.06
CA GLU A 210 -15.49 11.66 6.84
C GLU A 210 -14.30 10.70 6.90
N ALA A 211 -13.53 10.61 5.82
CA ALA A 211 -12.35 9.76 5.76
C ALA A 211 -11.19 10.25 6.66
N ALA A 212 -11.24 11.48 7.19
CA ALA A 212 -10.29 11.97 8.20
C ALA A 212 -10.21 11.03 9.40
N LYS A 213 -11.34 10.43 9.82
CA LYS A 213 -11.38 9.45 10.91
C LYS A 213 -10.53 8.22 10.63
N MET A 214 -10.59 7.70 9.41
CA MET A 214 -9.76 6.56 8.99
C MET A 214 -8.28 6.92 9.03
N VAL A 215 -7.91 8.08 8.49
CA VAL A 215 -6.52 8.56 8.49
C VAL A 215 -6.03 8.82 9.92
N SER A 216 -6.87 9.35 10.80
CA SER A 216 -6.56 9.53 12.22
C SER A 216 -6.20 8.20 12.89
N VAL A 217 -6.98 7.15 12.65
CA VAL A 217 -6.69 5.80 13.18
C VAL A 217 -5.36 5.27 12.64
N VAL A 218 -5.09 5.39 11.34
CA VAL A 218 -3.83 4.98 10.73
C VAL A 218 -2.63 5.66 11.37
N LEU A 219 -2.75 6.93 11.72
CA LEU A 219 -1.65 7.71 12.31
C LEU A 219 -1.51 7.51 13.83
N HIS A 220 -2.59 7.58 14.58
CA HIS A 220 -2.53 7.61 16.05
C HIS A 220 -2.52 6.23 16.70
N ASP A 221 -3.16 5.23 16.08
CA ASP A 221 -3.09 3.83 16.52
C ASP A 221 -2.00 3.04 15.77
N GLY A 222 -1.28 3.71 14.88
CA GLY A 222 -0.21 3.13 14.07
C GLY A 222 1.19 3.38 14.65
N TYR A 223 2.18 3.20 13.78
CA TYR A 223 3.59 3.24 14.15
C TYR A 223 4.35 4.26 13.32
N ILE A 224 5.47 4.75 13.88
CA ILE A 224 6.49 5.51 13.17
C ILE A 224 7.75 4.67 13.02
N CYS A 225 8.33 4.70 11.83
CA CYS A 225 9.66 4.20 11.58
C CYS A 225 10.46 5.28 10.84
N ALA A 226 11.64 5.61 11.32
CA ALA A 226 12.51 6.55 10.64
C ALA A 226 13.91 6.00 10.48
N ILE A 227 14.49 6.22 9.28
CA ILE A 227 15.90 5.94 8.99
C ILE A 227 16.54 7.27 8.65
N GLY A 228 17.61 7.66 9.37
CA GLY A 228 18.17 8.98 9.16
C GLY A 228 19.55 9.20 9.77
N SER A 229 20.00 10.45 9.68
CA SER A 229 21.26 10.86 10.29
C SER A 229 21.20 10.68 11.81
N GLU A 230 22.37 10.37 12.40
CA GLU A 230 22.48 10.17 13.84
C GLU A 230 21.90 11.34 14.65
N GLY A 231 22.24 12.59 14.27
CA GLY A 231 21.74 13.79 14.95
C GLY A 231 20.23 13.94 14.89
N LYS A 232 19.62 13.83 13.69
CA LYS A 232 18.16 13.99 13.54
C LYS A 232 17.36 12.91 14.26
N VAL A 233 17.85 11.65 14.29
CA VAL A 233 17.20 10.57 15.02
C VAL A 233 17.36 10.76 16.53
N GLU A 234 18.53 11.26 17.01
CA GLU A 234 18.73 11.56 18.43
C GLU A 234 17.86 12.75 18.87
N ASP A 235 17.79 13.81 18.06
CA ASP A 235 16.98 15.01 18.35
C ASP A 235 15.47 14.67 18.45
N ALA A 236 15.02 13.62 17.76
CA ALA A 236 13.62 13.16 17.76
C ALA A 236 13.41 11.85 18.56
N LYS A 237 14.29 11.55 19.50
CA LYS A 237 14.29 10.26 20.21
C LYS A 237 13.01 9.94 20.97
N GLU A 238 12.26 10.95 21.39
CA GLU A 238 10.97 10.79 22.08
C GLU A 238 9.89 10.15 21.18
N LEU A 239 10.06 10.16 19.88
CA LEU A 239 9.17 9.51 18.94
C LEU A 239 9.33 7.98 18.89
N PHE A 240 10.44 7.44 19.42
CA PHE A 240 10.83 6.05 19.23
C PHE A 240 10.84 5.26 20.54
N ASN A 241 10.36 4.03 20.49
CA ASN A 241 10.51 3.06 21.57
C ASN A 241 11.90 2.41 21.55
N GLU A 242 12.49 2.28 20.36
CA GLU A 242 13.80 1.69 20.15
C GLU A 242 14.59 2.48 19.08
N ILE A 243 15.88 2.68 19.36
CA ILE A 243 16.79 3.30 18.39
C ILE A 243 17.97 2.32 18.16
N ARG A 244 18.25 2.05 16.89
CA ARG A 244 19.33 1.16 16.45
C ARG A 244 20.29 1.88 15.50
N VAL A 245 21.52 1.37 15.41
CA VAL A 245 22.51 1.84 14.42
C VAL A 245 22.53 0.84 13.27
N LEU A 246 22.37 1.34 12.06
CA LEU A 246 22.57 0.57 10.82
C LEU A 246 24.00 0.81 10.33
N ASN A 247 24.80 -0.26 10.34
CA ASN A 247 26.17 -0.28 9.84
C ASN A 247 26.23 -0.54 8.33
#